data_8b3e762bf689e9fd3de8f2ef28235043
#
_entry.id   8b3e762bf689e9fd3de8f2ef28235043
#
_cell.length_a   1.000
_cell.length_b   1.000
_cell.length_c   1.000
_cell.angle_alpha   90.00
_cell.angle_beta   90.00
_cell.angle_gamma   90.00
#
_symmetry.space_group_name_H-M   'P 1'
#
loop_
_entity.id
_entity.type
_entity.pdbx_description
1 polymer ?
#
loop_
_entity_poly.entity_id
_entity_poly.type
_entity_poly.pdbx_seq_one_letter_code
_entity_poly.pdbx_strand_id
1 'polypeptide(L)'
;HEYAHLLTLEASQVSASTGSCPTLELDEGCADPDSTLEAFNTRFWANYGSDAPGPGNADADIAWNFYLEHEDDFVSDYAATNVVEDAAESFTSFVIEPESAQEGNSVIAKKLAFFADYPEYVAIRERLRSEFARELGWAE
;
A
#
# COMPACT_ATOMS: atom_id res chain seq x y z
N HIS A 1 -2.57 4.54 -8.55
CA HIS A 1 -2.40 5.15 -7.22
C HIS A 1 -3.75 5.55 -6.64
N GLU A 2 -4.42 6.55 -7.18
CA GLU A 2 -5.72 7.04 -6.67
C GLU A 2 -6.79 5.94 -6.58
N TYR A 3 -6.80 5.03 -7.52
CA TYR A 3 -7.72 3.89 -7.48
C TYR A 3 -7.46 2.97 -6.27
N ALA A 4 -6.20 2.83 -5.86
CA ALA A 4 -5.85 2.07 -4.66
C ALA A 4 -6.43 2.72 -3.40
N HIS A 5 -6.41 4.06 -3.30
CA HIS A 5 -7.05 4.75 -2.19
C HIS A 5 -8.55 4.48 -2.13
N LEU A 6 -9.23 4.47 -3.28
CA LEU A 6 -10.65 4.11 -3.31
C LEU A 6 -10.92 2.69 -2.78
N LEU A 7 -10.04 1.73 -3.09
CA LEU A 7 -10.18 0.34 -2.63
C LEU A 7 -9.89 0.15 -1.15
N THR A 8 -8.92 0.89 -0.61
CA THR A 8 -8.43 0.68 0.76
C THR A 8 -9.09 1.58 1.80
N LEU A 9 -9.74 2.66 1.36
CA LEU A 9 -10.38 3.65 2.23
C LEU A 9 -11.91 3.66 2.11
N GLU A 10 -12.49 2.74 1.36
CA GLU A 10 -13.95 2.64 1.25
C GLU A 10 -14.61 2.18 2.55
N ALA A 11 -15.94 2.34 2.63
CA ALA A 11 -16.72 2.06 3.84
C ALA A 11 -16.64 0.60 4.32
N SER A 12 -16.25 -0.35 3.47
CA SER A 12 -16.01 -1.75 3.86
C SER A 12 -14.65 -1.95 4.53
N GLN A 13 -13.78 -0.97 4.49
CA GLN A 13 -12.41 -1.02 5.01
C GLN A 13 -12.20 -0.12 6.23
N VAL A 14 -12.97 0.96 6.34
CA VAL A 14 -12.82 1.99 7.37
C VAL A 14 -14.17 2.29 7.99
N SER A 15 -14.24 2.29 9.32
CA SER A 15 -15.40 2.65 10.10
C SER A 15 -15.19 4.01 10.77
N ALA A 16 -16.30 4.75 11.01
CA ALA A 16 -16.22 6.01 11.73
C ALA A 16 -15.60 5.83 13.11
N SER A 17 -14.65 6.71 13.47
CA SER A 17 -14.03 6.69 14.79
C SER A 17 -15.02 7.16 15.86
N THR A 18 -15.13 6.39 16.96
CA THR A 18 -15.99 6.69 18.10
C THR A 18 -15.21 6.94 19.39
N GLY A 19 -14.01 7.48 19.29
CA GLY A 19 -13.16 7.85 20.43
C GLY A 19 -11.87 7.07 20.52
N SER A 20 -11.88 5.74 20.69
CA SER A 20 -10.66 4.92 20.66
C SER A 20 -10.60 4.08 19.40
N CYS A 21 -9.41 4.00 18.79
CA CYS A 21 -9.15 3.17 17.62
C CYS A 21 -8.11 2.11 17.99
N PRO A 22 -8.49 0.82 18.12
CA PRO A 22 -7.57 -0.26 18.43
C PRO A 22 -6.72 -0.71 17.23
N THR A 23 -7.07 -0.23 16.05
CA THR A 23 -6.39 -0.49 14.77
C THR A 23 -5.75 0.79 14.25
N LEU A 24 -5.44 0.83 12.97
CA LEU A 24 -4.86 2.00 12.31
C LEU A 24 -5.87 3.17 12.30
N GLU A 25 -5.51 4.28 12.93
CA GLU A 25 -6.31 5.50 12.92
C GLU A 25 -5.98 6.36 11.70
N LEU A 26 -6.97 6.57 10.86
CA LEU A 26 -6.87 7.30 9.60
C LEU A 26 -7.69 8.59 9.66
N ASP A 27 -7.46 9.50 8.73
CA ASP A 27 -8.26 10.72 8.60
C ASP A 27 -9.74 10.38 8.32
N GLU A 28 -10.01 9.30 7.60
CA GLU A 28 -11.34 8.79 7.27
C GLU A 28 -12.02 8.07 8.44
N GLY A 29 -11.28 7.67 9.44
CA GLY A 29 -11.78 6.90 10.58
C GLY A 29 -10.83 5.82 11.05
N CYS A 30 -11.38 4.78 11.65
CA CYS A 30 -10.65 3.64 12.18
C CYS A 30 -10.64 2.50 11.15
N ALA A 31 -9.48 2.00 10.76
CA ALA A 31 -9.39 0.84 9.86
C ALA A 31 -10.09 -0.36 10.49
N ASP A 32 -10.90 -1.06 9.72
CA ASP A 32 -11.54 -2.28 10.22
C ASP A 32 -10.47 -3.34 10.50
N PRO A 33 -10.66 -4.20 11.53
CA PRO A 33 -9.67 -5.22 11.90
C PRO A 33 -9.30 -6.17 10.77
N ASP A 34 -10.24 -6.43 9.86
CA ASP A 34 -10.07 -7.32 8.70
C ASP A 34 -9.72 -6.55 7.42
N SER A 35 -9.45 -5.25 7.53
CA SER A 35 -9.16 -4.41 6.36
C SER A 35 -7.80 -4.72 5.76
N THR A 36 -7.67 -4.45 4.46
CA THR A 36 -6.41 -4.57 3.73
C THR A 36 -5.32 -3.68 4.32
N LEU A 37 -5.65 -2.42 4.66
CA LEU A 37 -4.69 -1.49 5.25
C LEU A 37 -4.18 -1.95 6.61
N GLU A 38 -5.06 -2.46 7.47
CA GLU A 38 -4.64 -2.98 8.78
C GLU A 38 -3.69 -4.18 8.63
N ALA A 39 -4.00 -5.10 7.71
CA ALA A 39 -3.12 -6.23 7.40
C ALA A 39 -1.77 -5.77 6.85
N PHE A 40 -1.77 -4.79 5.96
CA PHE A 40 -0.55 -4.22 5.38
C PHE A 40 0.29 -3.51 6.45
N ASN A 41 -0.34 -2.71 7.29
CA ASN A 41 0.30 -2.03 8.41
C ASN A 41 0.95 -3.02 9.38
N THR A 42 0.21 -4.03 9.81
CA THR A 42 0.71 -5.05 10.73
C THR A 42 1.90 -5.80 10.15
N ARG A 43 1.88 -6.09 8.86
CA ARG A 43 2.93 -6.89 8.22
C ARG A 43 4.18 -6.09 7.89
N PHE A 44 4.06 -4.82 7.47
CA PHE A 44 5.17 -4.06 6.90
C PHE A 44 5.56 -2.81 7.68
N TRP A 45 4.68 -2.23 8.48
CA TRP A 45 4.92 -0.96 9.16
C TRP A 45 5.08 -1.09 10.66
N ALA A 46 4.41 -2.02 11.30
CA ALA A 46 4.45 -2.18 12.75
C ALA A 46 5.86 -2.36 13.30
N ASN A 47 6.75 -2.97 12.55
CA ASN A 47 8.13 -3.23 12.96
C ASN A 47 8.99 -1.96 13.07
N TYR A 48 8.63 -0.88 12.40
CA TYR A 48 9.36 0.39 12.51
C TYR A 48 9.08 1.10 13.85
N GLY A 49 7.99 0.75 14.51
CA GLY A 49 7.61 1.37 15.79
C GLY A 49 7.42 2.88 15.67
N SER A 50 7.94 3.61 16.66
CA SER A 50 7.85 5.07 16.72
C SER A 50 8.72 5.81 15.69
N ASP A 51 9.61 5.12 15.00
CA ASP A 51 10.46 5.72 13.96
C ASP A 51 9.69 5.96 12.66
N ALA A 52 8.61 5.22 12.45
CA ALA A 52 7.77 5.38 11.27
C ALA A 52 6.95 6.67 11.31
N PRO A 53 6.79 7.37 10.18
CA PRO A 53 5.80 8.44 10.08
C PRO A 53 4.40 7.92 10.43
N GLY A 54 3.62 8.76 11.11
CA GLY A 54 2.23 8.43 11.41
C GLY A 54 1.38 8.26 10.16
N PRO A 55 0.21 7.58 10.25
CA PRO A 55 -0.65 7.31 9.08
C PRO A 55 -1.20 8.57 8.41
N GLY A 56 -1.28 9.69 9.12
CA GLY A 56 -1.68 10.99 8.59
C GLY A 56 -0.51 11.92 8.22
N ASN A 57 0.73 11.43 8.24
CA ASN A 57 1.89 12.26 7.91
C ASN A 57 1.79 12.81 6.49
N ALA A 58 1.97 14.12 6.35
CA ALA A 58 2.06 14.83 5.07
C ALA A 58 3.33 15.70 4.98
N ASP A 59 4.23 15.58 5.95
CA ASP A 59 5.49 16.31 5.96
C ASP A 59 6.52 15.61 5.07
N ALA A 60 6.94 16.31 4.02
CA ALA A 60 7.85 15.76 3.00
C ALA A 60 9.26 15.52 3.55
N ASP A 61 9.72 16.33 4.52
CA ASP A 61 11.05 16.16 5.11
C ASP A 61 11.09 14.93 6.02
N ILE A 62 10.03 14.69 6.78
CA ILE A 62 9.88 13.47 7.58
C ILE A 62 9.87 12.24 6.67
N ALA A 63 9.08 12.28 5.61
CA ALA A 63 9.00 11.20 4.63
C ALA A 63 10.36 10.91 3.97
N TRP A 64 11.05 11.96 3.54
CA TRP A 64 12.36 11.83 2.89
C TRP A 64 13.42 11.23 3.80
N ASN A 65 13.51 11.71 5.03
CA ASN A 65 14.47 11.16 6.00
C ASN A 65 14.19 9.68 6.31
N PHE A 66 12.92 9.33 6.47
CA PHE A 66 12.52 7.93 6.67
C PHE A 66 12.84 7.06 5.45
N TYR A 67 12.58 7.58 4.25
CA TYR A 67 12.95 6.90 3.01
C TYR A 67 14.46 6.61 2.95
N LEU A 68 15.30 7.60 3.23
CA LEU A 68 16.77 7.41 3.17
C LEU A 68 17.28 6.35 4.15
N GLU A 69 16.62 6.16 5.27
CA GLU A 69 16.98 5.12 6.24
C GLU A 69 16.51 3.72 5.82
N HIS A 70 15.47 3.65 4.96
CA HIS A 70 14.79 2.41 4.58
C HIS A 70 14.51 2.30 3.08
N GLU A 71 15.37 2.87 2.23
CA GLU A 71 15.11 2.97 0.78
C GLU A 71 14.83 1.62 0.10
N ASP A 72 15.45 0.55 0.57
CA ASP A 72 15.25 -0.79 0.02
C ASP A 72 13.86 -1.39 0.34
N ASP A 73 13.12 -0.77 1.23
CA ASP A 73 11.79 -1.23 1.66
C ASP A 73 10.65 -0.59 0.86
N PHE A 74 10.94 0.45 0.06
CA PHE A 74 9.91 1.26 -0.61
C PHE A 74 10.08 1.30 -2.12
N VAL A 75 8.96 1.17 -2.84
CA VAL A 75 8.94 1.25 -4.32
C VAL A 75 9.22 2.67 -4.83
N SER A 76 9.03 3.68 -3.99
CA SER A 76 9.28 5.09 -4.28
C SER A 76 9.53 5.86 -2.98
N ASP A 77 10.12 7.05 -3.08
CA ASP A 77 10.27 7.95 -1.94
C ASP A 77 8.91 8.40 -1.38
N TYR A 78 7.92 8.58 -2.25
CA TYR A 78 6.57 8.94 -1.84
C TYR A 78 5.89 7.86 -1.00
N ALA A 79 6.17 6.58 -1.26
CA ALA A 79 5.66 5.47 -0.47
C ALA A 79 6.04 5.57 1.02
N ALA A 80 7.18 6.18 1.34
CA ALA A 80 7.63 6.37 2.70
C ALA A 80 6.90 7.49 3.47
N THR A 81 5.97 8.20 2.84
CA THR A 81 5.19 9.27 3.47
C THR A 81 4.36 8.75 4.64
N ASN A 82 3.65 7.68 4.44
CA ASN A 82 2.86 6.98 5.46
C ASN A 82 2.39 5.62 4.91
N VAL A 83 1.77 4.82 5.76
CA VAL A 83 1.30 3.47 5.39
C VAL A 83 0.25 3.49 4.27
N VAL A 84 -0.60 4.52 4.23
CA VAL A 84 -1.66 4.66 3.22
C VAL A 84 -1.06 4.86 1.83
N GLU A 85 -0.06 5.75 1.74
CA GLU A 85 0.66 6.02 0.50
C GLU A 85 1.52 4.82 0.06
N ASP A 86 2.15 4.13 1.01
CA ASP A 86 2.92 2.92 0.69
C ASP A 86 2.02 1.81 0.12
N ALA A 87 0.86 1.58 0.71
CA ALA A 87 -0.10 0.62 0.17
C ALA A 87 -0.54 0.99 -1.25
N ALA A 88 -0.81 2.27 -1.51
CA ALA A 88 -1.21 2.74 -2.84
C ALA A 88 -0.09 2.64 -3.88
N GLU A 89 1.13 3.03 -3.54
CA GLU A 89 2.30 2.91 -4.42
C GLU A 89 2.67 1.46 -4.69
N SER A 90 2.63 0.62 -3.66
CA SER A 90 2.90 -0.82 -3.80
C SER A 90 1.84 -1.52 -4.64
N PHE A 91 0.56 -1.16 -4.48
CA PHE A 91 -0.50 -1.67 -5.35
C PHE A 91 -0.31 -1.23 -6.80
N THR A 92 0.09 0.01 -7.02
CA THR A 92 0.40 0.51 -8.36
C THR A 92 1.51 -0.32 -9.01
N SER A 93 2.59 -0.57 -8.28
CA SER A 93 3.68 -1.44 -8.75
C SER A 93 3.21 -2.88 -8.98
N PHE A 94 2.35 -3.41 -8.10
CA PHE A 94 1.73 -4.73 -8.29
C PHE A 94 0.96 -4.83 -9.62
N VAL A 95 0.28 -3.76 -10.03
CA VAL A 95 -0.44 -3.72 -11.32
C VAL A 95 0.51 -3.59 -12.50
N ILE A 96 1.49 -2.70 -12.41
CA ILE A 96 2.36 -2.30 -13.53
C ILE A 96 3.48 -3.32 -13.77
N GLU A 97 4.15 -3.78 -12.70
CA GLU A 97 5.33 -4.62 -12.81
C GLU A 97 4.98 -6.05 -13.25
N PRO A 98 5.93 -6.75 -13.88
CA PRO A 98 5.73 -8.16 -14.23
C PRO A 98 5.57 -9.02 -12.96
N GLU A 99 4.98 -10.18 -13.12
CA GLU A 99 4.74 -11.10 -12.00
C GLU A 99 6.03 -11.50 -11.26
N SER A 100 7.14 -11.55 -11.98
CA SER A 100 8.46 -11.83 -11.39
C SER A 100 8.90 -10.80 -10.33
N ALA A 101 8.34 -9.60 -10.34
CA ALA A 101 8.61 -8.58 -9.31
C ALA A 101 8.06 -8.97 -7.92
N GLN A 102 7.15 -9.93 -7.86
CA GLN A 102 6.58 -10.49 -6.63
C GLN A 102 7.45 -11.62 -6.04
N GLU A 103 8.48 -12.02 -6.76
CA GLU A 103 9.34 -13.14 -6.36
C GLU A 103 10.52 -12.65 -5.52
N GLY A 104 10.97 -13.50 -4.61
CA GLY A 104 12.15 -13.22 -3.79
C GLY A 104 11.84 -12.76 -2.38
N ASN A 105 12.90 -12.31 -1.69
CA ASN A 105 12.86 -12.01 -0.25
C ASN A 105 12.95 -10.53 0.09
N SER A 106 13.01 -9.64 -0.90
CA SER A 106 13.00 -8.20 -0.62
C SER A 106 11.67 -7.76 -0.02
N VAL A 107 11.69 -6.71 0.78
CA VAL A 107 10.44 -6.14 1.36
C VAL A 107 9.52 -5.68 0.24
N ILE A 108 10.05 -5.06 -0.81
CA ILE A 108 9.28 -4.63 -1.98
C ILE A 108 8.57 -5.83 -2.62
N ALA A 109 9.29 -6.92 -2.92
CA ALA A 109 8.68 -8.12 -3.51
C ALA A 109 7.56 -8.69 -2.62
N LYS A 110 7.76 -8.70 -1.31
CA LYS A 110 6.73 -9.15 -0.35
C LYS A 110 5.51 -8.24 -0.30
N LYS A 111 5.69 -6.93 -0.45
CA LYS A 111 4.57 -5.97 -0.54
C LYS A 111 3.74 -6.20 -1.81
N LEU A 112 4.38 -6.45 -2.94
CA LEU A 112 3.68 -6.76 -4.18
C LEU A 112 2.96 -8.12 -4.05
N ALA A 113 3.63 -9.13 -3.54
CA ALA A 113 3.04 -10.46 -3.31
C ALA A 113 1.87 -10.43 -2.31
N PHE A 114 1.85 -9.48 -1.38
CA PHE A 114 0.75 -9.28 -0.44
C PHE A 114 -0.58 -9.11 -1.16
N PHE A 115 -0.62 -8.30 -2.23
CA PHE A 115 -1.85 -8.08 -3.00
C PHE A 115 -2.27 -9.32 -3.81
N ALA A 116 -1.31 -10.18 -4.18
CA ALA A 116 -1.60 -11.43 -4.90
C ALA A 116 -2.36 -12.45 -4.05
N ASP A 117 -2.35 -12.31 -2.72
CA ASP A 117 -3.12 -13.16 -1.81
C ASP A 117 -4.63 -12.80 -1.78
N TYR A 118 -5.02 -11.69 -2.39
CA TYR A 118 -6.40 -11.22 -2.46
C TYR A 118 -6.95 -11.42 -3.88
N PRO A 119 -7.89 -12.36 -4.09
CA PRO A 119 -8.46 -12.62 -5.42
C PRO A 119 -9.03 -11.37 -6.11
N GLU A 120 -9.64 -10.47 -5.34
CA GLU A 120 -10.20 -9.22 -5.86
C GLU A 120 -9.11 -8.31 -6.45
N TYR A 121 -7.93 -8.23 -5.84
CA TYR A 121 -6.83 -7.41 -6.35
C TYR A 121 -6.15 -8.04 -7.56
N VAL A 122 -6.07 -9.37 -7.59
CA VAL A 122 -5.59 -10.11 -8.77
C VAL A 122 -6.51 -9.85 -9.96
N ALA A 123 -7.82 -9.94 -9.77
CA ALA A 123 -8.80 -9.66 -10.83
C ALA A 123 -8.71 -8.22 -11.35
N ILE A 124 -8.50 -7.25 -10.45
CA ILE A 124 -8.31 -5.84 -10.83
C ILE A 124 -7.01 -5.68 -11.64
N ARG A 125 -5.92 -6.30 -11.21
CA ARG A 125 -4.66 -6.29 -11.94
C ARG A 125 -4.82 -6.83 -13.36
N GLU A 126 -5.44 -7.99 -13.51
CA GLU A 126 -5.68 -8.61 -14.81
C GLU A 126 -6.52 -7.72 -15.71
N ARG A 127 -7.59 -7.14 -15.17
CA ARG A 127 -8.46 -6.24 -15.89
C ARG A 127 -7.73 -4.99 -16.36
N LEU A 128 -7.03 -4.30 -15.47
CA LEU A 128 -6.30 -3.07 -15.80
C LEU A 128 -5.20 -3.35 -16.83
N ARG A 129 -4.46 -4.44 -16.69
CA ARG A 129 -3.43 -4.82 -17.66
C ARG A 129 -4.04 -5.13 -19.03
N SER A 130 -5.18 -5.78 -19.08
CA SER A 130 -5.89 -6.07 -20.33
C SER A 130 -6.41 -4.79 -21.01
N GLU A 131 -6.99 -3.87 -20.23
CA GLU A 131 -7.54 -2.61 -20.75
C GLU A 131 -6.43 -1.67 -21.27
N PHE A 132 -5.29 -1.62 -20.60
CA PHE A 132 -4.20 -0.70 -20.92
C PHE A 132 -3.00 -1.38 -21.60
N ALA A 133 -3.12 -2.66 -21.99
CA ALA A 133 -2.02 -3.44 -22.57
C ALA A 133 -1.32 -2.73 -23.73
N ARG A 134 -2.13 -2.12 -24.60
CA ARG A 134 -1.62 -1.43 -25.81
C ARG A 134 -0.88 -0.14 -25.45
N GLU A 135 -1.47 0.67 -24.57
CA GLU A 135 -0.93 1.96 -24.16
C GLU A 135 0.36 1.80 -23.35
N LEU A 136 0.47 0.73 -22.58
CA LEU A 136 1.60 0.47 -21.69
C LEU A 136 2.63 -0.50 -22.27
N GLY A 137 2.42 -0.94 -23.52
CA GLY A 137 3.37 -1.83 -24.20
C GLY A 137 3.39 -3.26 -23.62
N TRP A 138 2.35 -3.68 -22.93
CA TRP A 138 2.21 -5.03 -22.39
C TRP A 138 1.56 -6.02 -23.36
N ALA A 139 1.02 -5.52 -24.46
CA ALA A 139 0.45 -6.37 -25.51
C ALA A 139 1.57 -7.10 -26.26
N GLU A 140 1.46 -8.40 -26.32
CA GLU A 140 2.27 -9.25 -27.19
C GLU A 140 1.78 -9.21 -28.65
#